data_1d70bc99696599e7cde00eb02ad16319
#
_entry.id   1d70bc99696599e7cde00eb02ad16319
#
_cell.length_a   1.000
_cell.length_b   1.000
_cell.length_c   1.000
_cell.angle_alpha   90.00
_cell.angle_beta   90.00
_cell.angle_gamma   90.00
#
_symmetry.space_group_name_H-M   'P 1'
#
loop_
_entity.id
_entity.type
_entity.pdbx_description
1 polymer ?
#
loop_
_entity_poly.entity_id
_entity_poly.type
_entity_poly.pdbx_seq_one_letter_code
_entity_poly.pdbx_strand_id
1 'polypeptide(L)'
;MRILVIEDKESHRKSAEETLAGHDVTMVKSFDEAMGLIERKIDEGSLERLLFDAGFPTKPKYSDERWDAYWKAREEAETMSVIPLPFDVILTDMMMPMSQKTLAPGVFNPKEQVPYGLIIALKAALYGVRFVAMVTDTNHHQGAMSAAIDHLGTAYYQDGCKPNFVINGAKVMFVHAPFCEDVVGQKACSPCRGSGDNGKCSYCRGTGKVDDVRHDRKDWGKVLADLTA
;
A
#
# COMPACT_ATOMS: atom_id res chain seq x y z
N MET A 1 -6.37 14.87 -0.01
CA MET A 1 -6.67 13.54 -0.60
C MET A 1 -7.17 12.64 0.50
N ARG A 2 -8.02 11.67 0.18
CA ARG A 2 -8.46 10.61 1.09
C ARG A 2 -7.51 9.43 0.93
N ILE A 3 -6.80 9.08 1.97
CA ILE A 3 -5.71 8.11 1.95
C ILE A 3 -6.04 6.95 2.90
N LEU A 4 -5.92 5.72 2.42
CA LEU A 4 -5.92 4.53 3.27
C LEU A 4 -4.48 4.06 3.46
N VAL A 5 -4.02 3.99 4.70
CA VAL A 5 -2.72 3.42 5.08
C VAL A 5 -2.94 2.07 5.75
N ILE A 6 -2.25 1.05 5.27
CA ILE A 6 -2.34 -0.32 5.79
C ILE A 6 -0.95 -0.74 6.26
N GLU A 7 -0.76 -0.83 7.57
CA GLU A 7 0.54 -1.05 8.19
C GLU A 7 0.38 -1.71 9.57
N ASP A 8 1.04 -2.83 9.80
CA ASP A 8 0.93 -3.57 11.07
C ASP A 8 1.82 -3.00 12.17
N LYS A 9 2.95 -2.35 11.84
CA LYS A 9 3.89 -1.77 12.81
C LYS A 9 3.44 -0.41 13.32
N GLU A 10 3.33 -0.26 14.63
CA GLU A 10 2.88 0.99 15.26
C GLU A 10 3.80 2.18 14.95
N SER A 11 5.12 1.97 14.91
CA SER A 11 6.08 3.04 14.59
C SER A 11 5.85 3.64 13.20
N HIS A 12 5.53 2.78 12.22
CA HIS A 12 5.25 3.21 10.85
C HIS A 12 3.87 3.87 10.73
N ARG A 13 2.87 3.46 11.53
CA ARG A 13 1.59 4.16 11.58
C ARG A 13 1.74 5.56 12.17
N LYS A 14 2.52 5.73 13.24
CA LYS A 14 2.82 7.06 13.80
C LYS A 14 3.51 7.96 12.78
N SER A 15 4.47 7.45 12.03
CA SER A 15 5.10 8.25 10.97
C SER A 15 4.12 8.61 9.84
N ALA A 16 3.11 7.78 9.57
CA ALA A 16 2.07 8.13 8.62
C ALA A 16 1.23 9.32 9.10
N GLU A 17 0.88 9.38 10.39
CA GLU A 17 0.20 10.55 10.97
C GLU A 17 1.00 11.83 10.80
N GLU A 18 2.33 11.75 10.99
CA GLU A 18 3.24 12.89 10.91
C GLU A 18 3.49 13.31 9.44
N THR A 19 3.86 12.34 8.57
CA THR A 19 4.31 12.62 7.21
C THR A 19 3.18 12.85 6.22
N LEU A 20 1.94 12.42 6.55
CA LEU A 20 0.74 12.65 5.76
C LEU A 20 -0.17 13.74 6.37
N ALA A 21 0.35 14.55 7.29
CA ALA A 21 -0.39 15.67 7.87
C ALA A 21 -0.94 16.59 6.78
N GLY A 22 -2.22 16.96 6.89
CA GLY A 22 -2.92 17.76 5.87
C GLY A 22 -3.74 16.94 4.87
N HIS A 23 -3.73 15.62 4.98
CA HIS A 23 -4.61 14.71 4.23
C HIS A 23 -5.66 14.08 5.15
N ASP A 24 -6.72 13.54 4.56
CA ASP A 24 -7.74 12.73 5.26
C ASP A 24 -7.26 11.28 5.27
N VAL A 25 -6.67 10.85 6.40
CA VAL A 25 -5.99 9.56 6.52
C VAL A 25 -6.81 8.58 7.35
N THR A 26 -7.17 7.47 6.75
CA THR A 26 -7.69 6.28 7.45
C THR A 26 -6.57 5.27 7.59
N MET A 27 -6.34 4.76 8.81
CA MET A 27 -5.31 3.76 9.07
C MET A 27 -5.91 2.45 9.57
N VAL A 28 -5.40 1.35 9.05
CA VAL A 28 -5.73 -0.01 9.49
C VAL A 28 -4.45 -0.82 9.68
N LYS A 29 -4.51 -1.82 10.56
CA LYS A 29 -3.32 -2.57 11.00
C LYS A 29 -3.25 -4.00 10.45
N SER A 30 -4.23 -4.43 9.66
CA SER A 30 -4.27 -5.79 9.16
C SER A 30 -4.89 -5.89 7.77
N PHE A 31 -4.56 -6.97 7.09
CA PHE A 31 -5.19 -7.34 5.83
C PHE A 31 -6.72 -7.46 5.96
N ASP A 32 -7.21 -8.08 7.04
CA ASP A 32 -8.64 -8.30 7.24
C ASP A 32 -9.43 -7.00 7.42
N GLU A 33 -8.85 -6.01 8.12
CA GLU A 33 -9.43 -4.67 8.24
C GLU A 33 -9.45 -3.96 6.89
N ALA A 34 -8.32 -4.01 6.16
CA ALA A 34 -8.20 -3.41 4.83
C ALA A 34 -9.23 -3.99 3.86
N MET A 35 -9.39 -5.33 3.85
CA MET A 35 -10.35 -5.99 2.97
C MET A 35 -11.80 -5.57 3.24
N GLY A 36 -12.17 -5.27 4.47
CA GLY A 36 -13.49 -4.72 4.81
C GLY A 36 -13.73 -3.32 4.23
N LEU A 37 -12.67 -2.54 4.01
CA LEU A 37 -12.76 -1.18 3.45
C LEU A 37 -12.64 -1.15 1.91
N ILE A 38 -11.93 -2.10 1.31
CA ILE A 38 -11.71 -2.18 -0.14
C ILE A 38 -12.56 -3.27 -0.81
N GLU A 39 -13.61 -3.74 -0.14
CA GLU A 39 -14.55 -4.68 -0.72
C GLU A 39 -15.35 -4.03 -1.85
N ARG A 40 -15.51 -4.77 -2.95
CA ARG A 40 -16.36 -4.34 -4.06
C ARG A 40 -17.81 -4.26 -3.59
N LYS A 41 -18.39 -3.09 -3.69
CA LYS A 41 -19.82 -2.87 -3.42
C LYS A 41 -20.54 -2.54 -4.71
N ILE A 42 -21.74 -3.09 -4.86
CA ILE A 42 -22.62 -2.84 -5.99
C ILE A 42 -23.79 -1.98 -5.50
N ASP A 43 -24.12 -0.96 -6.26
CA ASP A 43 -25.39 -0.24 -6.09
C ASP A 43 -26.51 -1.09 -6.72
N GLU A 44 -27.21 -1.85 -5.86
CA GLU A 44 -28.27 -2.74 -6.27
C GLU A 44 -29.39 -2.02 -7.03
N GLY A 45 -29.73 -0.79 -6.65
CA GLY A 45 -30.74 0.00 -7.36
C GLY A 45 -30.32 0.37 -8.78
N SER A 46 -29.06 0.70 -8.99
CA SER A 46 -28.51 0.93 -10.33
C SER A 46 -28.41 -0.37 -11.13
N LEU A 47 -28.00 -1.47 -10.50
CA LEU A 47 -27.94 -2.78 -11.12
C LEU A 47 -29.33 -3.23 -11.62
N GLU A 48 -30.33 -3.16 -10.77
CA GLU A 48 -31.73 -3.53 -11.15
C GLU A 48 -32.24 -2.69 -12.31
N ARG A 49 -32.01 -1.38 -12.28
CA ARG A 49 -32.42 -0.48 -13.37
C ARG A 49 -31.73 -0.82 -14.69
N LEU A 50 -30.41 -1.04 -14.69
CA LEU A 50 -29.67 -1.40 -15.89
C LEU A 50 -30.10 -2.75 -16.46
N LEU A 51 -30.42 -3.72 -15.60
CA LEU A 51 -30.96 -5.00 -16.03
C LEU A 51 -32.37 -4.85 -16.62
N PHE A 52 -33.21 -4.01 -16.02
CA PHE A 52 -34.54 -3.69 -16.55
C PHE A 52 -34.45 -3.05 -17.94
N ASP A 53 -33.58 -2.06 -18.12
CA ASP A 53 -33.34 -1.37 -19.40
C ASP A 53 -32.77 -2.31 -20.47
N ALA A 54 -31.99 -3.31 -20.06
CA ALA A 54 -31.48 -4.38 -20.92
C ALA A 54 -32.55 -5.46 -21.26
N GLY A 55 -33.79 -5.31 -20.78
CA GLY A 55 -34.89 -6.25 -21.05
C GLY A 55 -34.96 -7.44 -20.10
N PHE A 56 -34.29 -7.35 -18.94
CA PHE A 56 -34.27 -8.40 -17.91
C PHE A 56 -34.81 -7.92 -16.57
N PRO A 57 -36.13 -7.59 -16.46
CA PRO A 57 -36.74 -7.16 -15.20
C PRO A 57 -36.71 -8.23 -14.11
N THR A 58 -36.52 -9.49 -14.53
CA THR A 58 -36.37 -10.64 -13.62
C THR A 58 -35.31 -11.59 -14.18
N LYS A 59 -34.64 -12.31 -13.29
CA LYS A 59 -33.70 -13.35 -13.68
C LYS A 59 -34.41 -14.49 -14.42
N PRO A 60 -34.04 -14.82 -15.67
CA PRO A 60 -34.64 -15.94 -16.41
C PRO A 60 -34.32 -17.29 -15.76
N LYS A 61 -35.08 -18.32 -16.10
CA LYS A 61 -34.77 -19.71 -15.69
C LYS A 61 -33.57 -20.22 -16.49
N TYR A 62 -32.84 -21.17 -15.92
CA TYR A 62 -31.64 -21.78 -16.55
C TYR A 62 -31.94 -22.35 -17.94
N SER A 63 -33.14 -22.90 -18.17
CA SER A 63 -33.57 -23.47 -19.46
C SER A 63 -34.09 -22.42 -20.45
N ASP A 64 -34.09 -21.14 -20.11
CA ASP A 64 -34.51 -20.04 -20.99
C ASP A 64 -33.39 -19.77 -22.01
N GLU A 65 -33.75 -19.60 -23.28
CA GLU A 65 -32.81 -19.24 -24.34
C GLU A 65 -32.06 -17.92 -24.12
N ARG A 66 -32.63 -17.06 -23.26
CA ARG A 66 -32.04 -15.77 -22.87
C ARG A 66 -31.07 -15.86 -21.67
N TRP A 67 -30.80 -17.06 -21.17
CA TRP A 67 -29.94 -17.24 -19.99
C TRP A 67 -28.55 -16.64 -20.18
N ASP A 68 -27.90 -16.93 -21.29
CA ASP A 68 -26.54 -16.42 -21.58
C ASP A 68 -26.56 -14.91 -21.81
N ALA A 69 -27.58 -14.38 -22.48
CA ALA A 69 -27.77 -12.96 -22.71
C ALA A 69 -27.98 -12.21 -21.37
N TYR A 70 -28.74 -12.80 -20.45
CA TYR A 70 -28.91 -12.25 -19.10
C TYR A 70 -27.57 -12.15 -18.36
N TRP A 71 -26.76 -13.19 -18.34
CA TRP A 71 -25.50 -13.16 -17.62
C TRP A 71 -24.52 -12.17 -18.20
N LYS A 72 -24.48 -12.00 -19.52
CA LYS A 72 -23.69 -10.96 -20.17
C LYS A 72 -24.17 -9.56 -19.77
N ALA A 73 -25.48 -9.31 -19.86
CA ALA A 73 -26.06 -8.04 -19.45
C ALA A 73 -25.82 -7.75 -17.95
N ARG A 74 -25.88 -8.79 -17.11
CA ARG A 74 -25.62 -8.67 -15.67
C ARG A 74 -24.14 -8.31 -15.41
N GLU A 75 -23.18 -8.94 -16.05
CA GLU A 75 -21.76 -8.61 -15.90
C GLU A 75 -21.46 -7.16 -16.30
N GLU A 76 -22.05 -6.69 -17.41
CA GLU A 76 -21.95 -5.29 -17.84
C GLU A 76 -22.60 -4.35 -16.82
N ALA A 77 -23.81 -4.66 -16.38
CA ALA A 77 -24.55 -3.86 -15.39
C ALA A 77 -23.85 -3.83 -14.02
N GLU A 78 -23.32 -4.95 -13.54
CA GLU A 78 -22.52 -5.01 -12.31
C GLU A 78 -21.27 -4.13 -12.40
N THR A 79 -20.60 -4.11 -13.55
CA THR A 79 -19.41 -3.27 -13.78
C THR A 79 -19.78 -1.78 -13.72
N MET A 80 -20.92 -1.40 -14.30
CA MET A 80 -21.41 -0.02 -14.28
C MET A 80 -22.00 0.42 -12.94
N SER A 81 -22.40 -0.54 -12.09
CA SER A 81 -23.03 -0.30 -10.79
C SER A 81 -22.03 -0.37 -9.62
N VAL A 82 -20.73 -0.49 -9.88
CA VAL A 82 -19.71 -0.50 -8.83
C VAL A 82 -19.70 0.85 -8.12
N ILE A 83 -19.86 0.82 -6.80
CA ILE A 83 -19.67 2.00 -5.95
C ILE A 83 -18.16 2.24 -5.84
N PRO A 84 -17.65 3.42 -6.27
CA PRO A 84 -16.23 3.73 -6.15
C PRO A 84 -15.75 3.67 -4.70
N LEU A 85 -14.54 3.18 -4.49
CA LEU A 85 -13.92 3.23 -3.16
C LEU A 85 -13.77 4.68 -2.69
N PRO A 86 -13.94 4.94 -1.38
CA PRO A 86 -13.88 6.30 -0.84
C PRO A 86 -12.45 6.87 -0.77
N PHE A 87 -11.45 6.18 -1.31
CA PHE A 87 -10.04 6.54 -1.23
C PHE A 87 -9.49 6.97 -2.59
N ASP A 88 -8.71 8.04 -2.59
CA ASP A 88 -7.96 8.52 -3.76
C ASP A 88 -6.62 7.78 -3.87
N VAL A 89 -6.05 7.39 -2.71
CA VAL A 89 -4.73 6.76 -2.56
C VAL A 89 -4.82 5.59 -1.57
N ILE A 90 -4.11 4.50 -1.88
CA ILE A 90 -3.84 3.42 -0.93
C ILE A 90 -2.32 3.24 -0.79
N LEU A 91 -1.82 3.35 0.43
CA LEU A 91 -0.44 3.09 0.82
C LEU A 91 -0.43 1.85 1.71
N THR A 92 0.23 0.79 1.30
CA THR A 92 0.19 -0.49 2.03
C THR A 92 1.59 -1.02 2.31
N ASP A 93 1.81 -1.54 3.53
CA ASP A 93 2.94 -2.45 3.70
C ASP A 93 2.76 -3.64 2.77
N MET A 94 3.86 -4.18 2.33
CA MET A 94 3.83 -5.38 1.50
C MET A 94 3.58 -6.63 2.32
N MET A 95 4.29 -6.78 3.43
CA MET A 95 4.28 -7.98 4.25
C MET A 95 3.44 -7.77 5.50
N MET A 96 2.43 -8.59 5.70
CA MET A 96 1.51 -8.50 6.85
C MET A 96 1.31 -9.85 7.48
N PRO A 97 0.95 -9.89 8.78
CA PRO A 97 0.57 -11.14 9.44
C PRO A 97 -0.56 -11.87 8.71
N MET A 98 -0.48 -13.19 8.72
CA MET A 98 -1.42 -14.07 8.03
C MET A 98 -2.87 -13.84 8.49
N SER A 99 -3.80 -13.72 7.54
CA SER A 99 -5.24 -13.59 7.79
C SER A 99 -5.83 -14.87 8.42
N GLN A 100 -6.76 -14.69 9.34
CA GLN A 100 -7.49 -15.80 9.95
C GLN A 100 -8.72 -16.26 9.17
N LYS A 101 -9.24 -15.40 8.27
CA LYS A 101 -10.58 -15.58 7.69
C LYS A 101 -10.69 -16.62 6.58
N THR A 102 -9.59 -16.94 5.90
CA THR A 102 -9.62 -17.72 4.64
C THR A 102 -8.86 -19.03 4.70
N LEU A 103 -8.38 -19.41 5.89
CA LEU A 103 -7.48 -20.56 6.02
C LEU A 103 -8.20 -21.82 6.52
N ALA A 104 -7.81 -22.97 5.96
CA ALA A 104 -8.22 -24.25 6.49
C ALA A 104 -7.69 -24.44 7.94
N PRO A 105 -8.40 -25.20 8.80
CA PRO A 105 -7.92 -25.49 10.14
C PRO A 105 -6.48 -26.05 10.13
N GLY A 106 -5.62 -25.47 10.98
CA GLY A 106 -4.22 -25.90 11.11
C GLY A 106 -3.22 -25.24 10.16
N VAL A 107 -3.67 -24.39 9.21
CA VAL A 107 -2.78 -23.65 8.31
C VAL A 107 -2.38 -22.29 8.89
N PHE A 108 -3.20 -21.74 9.78
CA PHE A 108 -2.97 -20.40 10.34
C PHE A 108 -1.71 -20.35 11.20
N ASN A 109 -0.81 -19.42 10.86
CA ASN A 109 0.39 -19.12 11.64
C ASN A 109 0.49 -17.58 11.85
N PRO A 110 0.21 -17.06 13.07
CA PRO A 110 0.18 -15.63 13.32
C PRO A 110 1.57 -14.94 13.22
N LYS A 111 2.65 -15.73 13.17
CA LYS A 111 4.02 -15.23 13.03
C LYS A 111 4.47 -15.19 11.57
N GLU A 112 3.71 -15.79 10.68
CA GLU A 112 4.06 -15.81 9.25
C GLU A 112 3.64 -14.50 8.59
N GLN A 113 4.58 -13.93 7.85
CA GLN A 113 4.36 -12.73 7.04
C GLN A 113 3.99 -13.14 5.62
N VAL A 114 2.90 -12.58 5.11
CA VAL A 114 2.35 -12.88 3.79
C VAL A 114 2.32 -11.62 2.94
N PRO A 115 2.62 -11.67 1.63
CA PRO A 115 2.68 -10.48 0.77
C PRO A 115 1.29 -9.96 0.39
N TYR A 116 0.46 -9.68 1.39
CA TYR A 116 -0.90 -9.20 1.19
C TYR A 116 -0.97 -7.81 0.55
N GLY A 117 0.09 -6.99 0.67
CA GLY A 117 0.16 -5.71 -0.01
C GLY A 117 -0.04 -5.82 -1.51
N LEU A 118 0.46 -6.90 -2.14
CA LEU A 118 0.23 -7.16 -3.56
C LEU A 118 -1.26 -7.40 -3.87
N ILE A 119 -1.96 -8.18 -3.04
CA ILE A 119 -3.39 -8.46 -3.21
C ILE A 119 -4.22 -7.19 -3.02
N ILE A 120 -3.88 -6.39 -2.01
CA ILE A 120 -4.52 -5.10 -1.76
C ILE A 120 -4.33 -4.17 -2.96
N ALA A 121 -3.11 -4.05 -3.48
CA ALA A 121 -2.79 -3.17 -4.60
C ALA A 121 -3.56 -3.55 -5.86
N LEU A 122 -3.62 -4.83 -6.20
CA LEU A 122 -4.37 -5.32 -7.35
C LEU A 122 -5.87 -5.04 -7.21
N LYS A 123 -6.46 -5.35 -6.04
CA LYS A 123 -7.89 -5.07 -5.80
C LYS A 123 -8.20 -3.58 -5.81
N ALA A 124 -7.37 -2.76 -5.17
CA ALA A 124 -7.52 -1.31 -5.16
C ALA A 124 -7.53 -0.74 -6.58
N ALA A 125 -6.58 -1.15 -7.41
CA ALA A 125 -6.50 -0.73 -8.81
C ALA A 125 -7.71 -1.20 -9.63
N LEU A 126 -8.17 -2.44 -9.42
CA LEU A 126 -9.37 -2.98 -10.09
C LEU A 126 -10.64 -2.22 -9.69
N TYR A 127 -10.71 -1.70 -8.47
CA TYR A 127 -11.87 -0.98 -7.95
C TYR A 127 -11.77 0.54 -8.08
N GLY A 128 -10.85 1.02 -8.93
CA GLY A 128 -10.79 2.40 -9.39
C GLY A 128 -10.01 3.37 -8.49
N VAL A 129 -9.21 2.89 -7.54
CA VAL A 129 -8.27 3.74 -6.81
C VAL A 129 -7.19 4.23 -7.77
N ARG A 130 -6.94 5.55 -7.77
CA ARG A 130 -6.07 6.18 -8.77
C ARG A 130 -4.57 5.98 -8.49
N PHE A 131 -4.19 5.89 -7.22
CA PHE A 131 -2.82 5.84 -6.78
C PHE A 131 -2.64 4.75 -5.72
N VAL A 132 -1.72 3.84 -5.94
CA VAL A 132 -1.45 2.73 -5.02
C VAL A 132 0.05 2.56 -4.84
N ALA A 133 0.53 2.50 -3.60
CA ALA A 133 1.92 2.14 -3.32
C ALA A 133 2.00 0.95 -2.37
N MET A 134 2.83 -0.01 -2.74
CA MET A 134 3.31 -1.09 -1.88
C MET A 134 4.70 -0.70 -1.38
N VAL A 135 4.83 -0.52 -0.06
CA VAL A 135 6.02 0.02 0.58
C VAL A 135 6.56 -1.00 1.58
N THR A 136 7.72 -1.56 1.31
CA THR A 136 8.32 -2.59 2.18
C THR A 136 9.57 -2.10 2.90
N ASP A 137 9.74 -2.50 4.15
CA ASP A 137 11.00 -2.39 4.90
C ASP A 137 11.75 -3.72 5.01
N THR A 138 11.25 -4.75 4.33
CA THR A 138 11.86 -6.08 4.34
C THR A 138 13.21 -6.07 3.65
N ASN A 139 14.20 -6.72 4.27
CA ASN A 139 15.52 -6.87 3.67
C ASN A 139 15.41 -7.72 2.39
N HIS A 140 15.63 -7.08 1.24
CA HIS A 140 15.50 -7.69 -0.08
C HIS A 140 16.61 -8.73 -0.40
N HIS A 141 17.60 -8.90 0.47
CA HIS A 141 18.61 -9.96 0.35
C HIS A 141 18.23 -11.26 1.05
N GLN A 142 17.04 -11.34 1.64
CA GLN A 142 16.63 -12.51 2.43
C GLN A 142 15.28 -13.06 1.99
N GLY A 143 15.28 -14.32 1.56
CA GLY A 143 14.07 -15.06 1.26
C GLY A 143 13.57 -14.98 -0.19
N ALA A 144 12.75 -15.94 -0.57
CA ALA A 144 12.26 -16.11 -1.94
C ALA A 144 11.40 -14.94 -2.43
N MET A 145 10.59 -14.34 -1.54
CA MET A 145 9.78 -13.17 -1.90
C MET A 145 10.64 -11.94 -2.21
N SER A 146 11.67 -11.71 -1.41
CA SER A 146 12.62 -10.61 -1.67
C SER A 146 13.29 -10.76 -3.03
N ALA A 147 13.74 -11.97 -3.38
CA ALA A 147 14.31 -12.24 -4.68
C ALA A 147 13.33 -12.01 -5.84
N ALA A 148 12.04 -12.32 -5.66
CA ALA A 148 11.02 -12.07 -6.66
C ALA A 148 10.75 -10.56 -6.83
N ILE A 149 10.77 -9.81 -5.73
CA ILE A 149 10.54 -8.36 -5.70
C ILE A 149 11.67 -7.60 -6.39
N ASP A 150 12.92 -8.03 -6.27
CA ASP A 150 14.07 -7.42 -6.95
C ASP A 150 13.88 -7.36 -8.48
N HIS A 151 13.05 -8.24 -9.04
CA HIS A 151 12.70 -8.24 -10.46
C HIS A 151 11.58 -7.25 -10.84
N LEU A 152 10.91 -6.62 -9.87
CA LEU A 152 9.85 -5.65 -10.15
C LEU A 152 10.35 -4.22 -10.43
N GLY A 153 11.65 -3.99 -10.39
CA GLY A 153 12.26 -2.68 -10.65
C GLY A 153 13.13 -2.19 -9.50
N THR A 154 13.14 -0.91 -9.22
CA THR A 154 14.00 -0.28 -8.22
C THR A 154 13.85 -0.92 -6.83
N ALA A 155 14.79 -1.79 -6.46
CA ALA A 155 14.82 -2.43 -5.15
C ALA A 155 15.05 -1.42 -4.01
N TYR A 156 15.61 -0.26 -4.32
CA TYR A 156 15.89 0.81 -3.37
C TYR A 156 15.09 2.06 -3.69
N TYR A 157 14.63 2.72 -2.65
CA TYR A 157 14.06 4.06 -2.81
C TYR A 157 15.13 5.04 -3.30
N GLN A 158 14.76 5.84 -4.29
CA GLN A 158 15.51 6.99 -4.76
C GLN A 158 14.53 8.16 -4.84
N ASP A 159 14.95 9.35 -4.39
CA ASP A 159 14.12 10.55 -4.50
C ASP A 159 13.69 10.76 -5.96
N GLY A 160 12.40 11.00 -6.17
CA GLY A 160 11.81 11.12 -7.50
C GLY A 160 11.51 9.79 -8.20
N CYS A 161 11.35 8.69 -7.44
CA CYS A 161 10.85 7.42 -7.97
C CYS A 161 9.53 7.65 -8.72
N LYS A 162 9.36 6.91 -9.82
CA LYS A 162 8.09 6.93 -10.56
C LYS A 162 7.32 5.64 -10.34
N PRO A 163 5.99 5.67 -10.47
CA PRO A 163 5.18 4.46 -10.48
C PRO A 163 5.75 3.41 -11.45
N ASN A 164 5.89 2.16 -10.98
CA ASN A 164 6.45 1.06 -11.76
C ASN A 164 5.44 0.52 -12.78
N PHE A 165 4.14 0.63 -12.46
CA PHE A 165 3.08 -0.01 -13.23
C PHE A 165 1.89 0.94 -13.43
N VAL A 166 1.12 0.65 -14.49
CA VAL A 166 -0.24 1.15 -14.64
C VAL A 166 -1.17 -0.06 -14.72
N ILE A 167 -2.08 -0.17 -13.77
CA ILE A 167 -3.04 -1.28 -13.68
C ILE A 167 -4.44 -0.68 -13.68
N ASN A 168 -5.24 -1.01 -14.69
CA ASN A 168 -6.61 -0.48 -14.85
C ASN A 168 -6.69 1.06 -14.71
N GLY A 169 -5.68 1.77 -15.24
CA GLY A 169 -5.57 3.23 -15.14
C GLY A 169 -5.00 3.77 -13.82
N ALA A 170 -4.85 2.94 -12.80
CA ALA A 170 -4.18 3.31 -11.55
C ALA A 170 -2.67 3.38 -11.73
N LYS A 171 -2.04 4.43 -11.22
CA LYS A 171 -0.58 4.47 -11.03
C LYS A 171 -0.22 3.61 -9.82
N VAL A 172 0.58 2.57 -10.03
CA VAL A 172 0.98 1.64 -8.98
C VAL A 172 2.48 1.68 -8.78
N MET A 173 2.92 1.89 -7.55
CA MET A 173 4.32 1.93 -7.15
C MET A 173 4.62 0.74 -6.22
N PHE A 174 5.71 0.05 -6.50
CA PHE A 174 6.36 -0.84 -5.55
C PHE A 174 7.72 -0.26 -5.19
N VAL A 175 7.99 -0.09 -3.89
CA VAL A 175 9.19 0.59 -3.44
C VAL A 175 9.68 0.06 -2.09
N HIS A 176 10.99 -0.07 -1.93
CA HIS A 176 11.59 -0.16 -0.62
C HIS A 176 11.40 1.17 0.12
N ALA A 177 11.04 1.11 1.40
CA ALA A 177 10.64 2.29 2.15
C ALA A 177 11.73 3.37 2.19
N PRO A 178 11.41 4.63 1.86
CA PRO A 178 12.17 5.73 2.39
C PRO A 178 11.94 5.83 3.90
N PHE A 179 12.94 6.26 4.65
CA PHE A 179 12.84 6.37 6.09
C PHE A 179 12.95 7.82 6.57
N CYS A 180 12.22 8.12 7.64
CA CYS A 180 12.39 9.38 8.37
C CYS A 180 13.78 9.46 9.00
N GLU A 181 14.33 10.66 9.10
CA GLU A 181 15.58 10.95 9.80
C GLU A 181 15.28 11.44 11.22
N ASP A 182 15.25 10.51 12.16
CA ASP A 182 14.95 10.83 13.56
C ASP A 182 16.24 11.07 14.35
N VAL A 183 16.52 12.32 14.70
CA VAL A 183 17.65 12.67 15.58
C VAL A 183 17.31 12.26 17.01
N VAL A 184 17.95 11.19 17.49
CA VAL A 184 17.71 10.62 18.83
C VAL A 184 18.74 11.05 19.87
N GLY A 185 19.77 11.77 19.44
CA GLY A 185 20.82 12.24 20.29
C GLY A 185 22.09 12.65 19.55
N GLN A 186 23.20 12.60 20.22
CA GLN A 186 24.52 12.82 19.62
C GLN A 186 25.46 11.66 19.94
N LYS A 187 26.27 11.29 18.95
CA LYS A 187 27.32 10.27 19.07
C LYS A 187 28.69 10.83 18.73
N ALA A 188 29.73 10.13 19.15
CA ALA A 188 31.09 10.49 18.79
C ALA A 188 31.27 10.47 17.27
N CYS A 189 31.89 11.49 16.73
CA CYS A 189 32.21 11.58 15.32
C CYS A 189 33.15 10.42 14.95
N SER A 190 32.75 9.55 14.05
CA SER A 190 33.54 8.37 13.66
C SER A 190 34.88 8.72 13.00
N PRO A 191 34.98 9.66 12.05
CA PRO A 191 36.24 10.04 11.43
C PRO A 191 37.31 10.55 12.41
N CYS A 192 36.96 11.36 13.42
CA CYS A 192 37.90 11.89 14.41
C CYS A 192 37.79 11.20 15.76
N ARG A 193 37.01 10.12 15.87
CA ARG A 193 36.76 9.37 17.13
C ARG A 193 36.38 10.25 18.33
N GLY A 194 35.64 11.33 18.04
CA GLY A 194 35.17 12.27 19.05
C GLY A 194 36.16 13.36 19.42
N SER A 195 37.39 13.40 18.92
CA SER A 195 38.43 14.39 19.26
C SER A 195 38.16 15.78 18.63
N GLY A 196 37.36 15.85 17.58
CA GLY A 196 37.15 17.06 16.78
C GLY A 196 38.38 17.49 15.97
N ASP A 197 39.50 16.74 16.04
CA ASP A 197 40.82 17.03 15.42
C ASP A 197 41.26 18.46 15.63
N ASN A 198 41.21 18.90 16.90
CA ASN A 198 41.52 20.28 17.32
C ASN A 198 40.76 21.35 16.53
N GLY A 199 39.48 21.10 16.26
CA GLY A 199 38.62 22.01 15.52
C GLY A 199 38.67 21.85 13.98
N LYS A 200 39.44 20.90 13.43
CA LYS A 200 39.69 20.75 11.99
C LYS A 200 38.89 19.62 11.31
N CYS A 201 38.21 18.79 12.09
CA CYS A 201 37.40 17.72 11.47
C CYS A 201 36.24 18.33 10.69
N SER A 202 36.26 18.21 9.37
CA SER A 202 35.23 18.75 8.49
C SER A 202 33.89 18.04 8.66
N TYR A 203 33.87 16.77 9.05
CA TYR A 203 32.67 15.97 9.21
C TYR A 203 31.82 16.42 10.40
N CYS A 204 32.43 16.65 11.58
CA CYS A 204 31.73 17.18 12.76
C CYS A 204 31.98 18.68 12.99
N ARG A 205 32.60 19.37 12.01
CA ARG A 205 32.97 20.80 12.12
C ARG A 205 33.74 21.12 13.39
N GLY A 206 34.60 20.20 13.81
CA GLY A 206 35.47 20.37 14.99
C GLY A 206 34.81 20.10 16.34
N THR A 207 33.54 19.75 16.39
CA THR A 207 32.82 19.51 17.67
C THR A 207 33.12 18.14 18.28
N GLY A 208 33.67 17.20 17.54
CA GLY A 208 33.86 15.80 17.95
C GLY A 208 32.59 14.98 18.01
N LYS A 209 31.44 15.59 17.79
CA LYS A 209 30.12 14.94 17.85
C LYS A 209 29.34 15.16 16.56
N VAL A 210 28.48 14.22 16.26
CA VAL A 210 27.50 14.27 15.16
C VAL A 210 26.15 13.80 15.67
N ASP A 211 25.09 14.17 14.99
CA ASP A 211 23.77 13.68 15.33
C ASP A 211 23.69 12.16 15.19
N ASP A 212 23.05 11.52 16.14
CA ASP A 212 22.71 10.11 16.10
C ASP A 212 21.33 10.00 15.46
N VAL A 213 21.33 9.70 14.16
CA VAL A 213 20.12 9.61 13.35
C VAL A 213 19.68 8.15 13.24
N ARG A 214 18.40 7.90 13.51
CA ARG A 214 17.76 6.62 13.24
C ARG A 214 16.92 6.69 11.97
N HIS A 215 16.87 5.57 11.28
CA HIS A 215 16.10 5.38 10.03
C HIS A 215 15.22 4.13 10.19
N ASP A 216 14.31 4.16 11.15
CA ASP A 216 13.49 3.00 11.52
C ASP A 216 11.98 3.23 11.33
N ARG A 217 11.58 4.38 10.79
CA ARG A 217 10.18 4.71 10.49
C ARG A 217 10.02 5.09 9.02
N LYS A 218 9.05 4.48 8.31
CA LYS A 218 8.76 4.77 6.90
C LYS A 218 8.35 6.23 6.71
N ASP A 219 8.86 6.89 5.68
CA ASP A 219 8.41 8.22 5.25
C ASP A 219 7.32 8.09 4.18
N TRP A 220 6.08 8.01 4.61
CA TRP A 220 4.93 7.89 3.73
C TRP A 220 4.66 9.14 2.89
N GLY A 221 5.07 10.31 3.40
CA GLY A 221 4.94 11.58 2.69
C GLY A 221 5.78 11.62 1.43
N LYS A 222 7.04 11.15 1.49
CA LYS A 222 7.90 11.01 0.32
C LYS A 222 7.30 10.05 -0.71
N VAL A 223 6.81 8.88 -0.25
CA VAL A 223 6.14 7.91 -1.14
C VAL A 223 4.94 8.53 -1.83
N LEU A 224 4.10 9.25 -1.09
CA LEU A 224 2.92 9.92 -1.65
C LEU A 224 3.30 10.97 -2.70
N ALA A 225 4.31 11.79 -2.40
CA ALA A 225 4.76 12.83 -3.31
C ALA A 225 5.23 12.25 -4.66
N ASP A 226 6.05 11.20 -4.63
CA ASP A 226 6.56 10.56 -5.83
C ASP A 226 5.49 9.79 -6.61
N LEU A 227 4.54 9.17 -5.89
CA LEU A 227 3.42 8.43 -6.50
C LEU A 227 2.49 9.34 -7.29
N THR A 228 2.32 10.60 -6.82
CA THR A 228 1.34 11.54 -7.36
C THR A 228 1.92 12.60 -8.30
N ALA A 229 3.24 12.59 -8.48
CA ALA A 229 3.97 13.50 -9.36
C ALA A 229 3.65 13.35 -10.87
#